data_8af93be4c82b8fc4d12d758158a21ef6
#
_entry.id   8af93be4c82b8fc4d12d758158a21ef6
#
_cell.length_a   1.000
_cell.length_b   1.000
_cell.length_c   1.000
_cell.angle_alpha   90.00
_cell.angle_beta   90.00
_cell.angle_gamma   90.00
#
_symmetry.space_group_name_H-M   'P 1'
#
loop_
_entity.id
_entity.type
_entity.pdbx_description
1 polymer ?
#
loop_
_entity_poly.entity_id
_entity_poly.type
_entity_poly.pdbx_seq_one_letter_code
_entity_poly.pdbx_strand_id
1 'polypeptide(L)' 'MMLFSAVNMLLRDEYSSLDALCDDMNVNRKDIENKLAAAGFEYNEKQNKFW' A
#
# COMPACT_ATOMS: atom_id res chain seq x y z
N MET A 1 13.14 -5.79 6.00
CA MET A 1 12.13 -5.68 4.93
C MET A 1 11.46 -4.30 4.95
N MET A 2 11.41 -3.64 3.86
CA MET A 2 10.95 -2.25 3.81
C MET A 2 9.62 -2.08 3.07
N LEU A 3 8.77 -3.11 3.10
CA LEU A 3 7.53 -3.08 2.35
C LEU A 3 6.65 -1.89 2.73
N PHE A 4 6.50 -1.64 4.03
CA PHE A 4 5.70 -0.53 4.51
C PHE A 4 6.18 0.81 3.94
N SER A 5 7.46 1.07 4.08
CA SER A 5 8.03 2.35 3.61
C SER A 5 7.95 2.46 2.09
N ALA A 6 8.25 1.38 1.38
CA ALA A 6 8.24 1.40 -0.07
C ALA A 6 6.83 1.65 -0.60
N VAL A 7 5.83 0.96 -0.03
CA VAL A 7 4.45 1.13 -0.47
C VAL A 7 3.96 2.55 -0.17
N ASN A 8 4.25 3.07 1.02
CA ASN A 8 3.83 4.42 1.36
C ASN A 8 4.49 5.47 0.47
N MET A 9 5.76 5.27 0.13
CA MET A 9 6.45 6.19 -0.76
C MET A 9 5.79 6.20 -2.14
N LEU A 10 5.46 5.03 -2.67
CA LEU A 10 4.80 4.92 -3.96
C LEU A 10 3.42 5.57 -3.93
N LEU A 11 2.66 5.34 -2.87
CA LEU A 11 1.34 5.95 -2.73
C LEU A 11 1.43 7.47 -2.66
N ARG A 12 2.47 7.98 -2.00
CA ARG A 12 2.63 9.42 -1.90
C ARG A 12 3.06 10.05 -3.22
N ASP A 13 3.99 9.41 -3.92
CA ASP A 13 4.67 10.04 -5.05
C ASP A 13 4.14 9.59 -6.42
N GLU A 14 3.67 8.33 -6.53
CA GLU A 14 3.39 7.74 -7.83
C GLU A 14 1.92 7.41 -8.05
N TYR A 15 1.19 7.06 -7.01
CA TYR A 15 -0.18 6.57 -7.15
C TYR A 15 -1.12 7.32 -6.24
N SER A 16 -2.33 7.58 -6.73
CA SER A 16 -3.34 8.31 -5.95
C SER A 16 -4.16 7.38 -5.05
N SER A 17 -4.00 6.08 -5.21
CA SER A 17 -4.75 5.12 -4.38
C SER A 17 -4.04 3.78 -4.39
N LEU A 18 -4.41 2.93 -3.42
CA LEU A 18 -3.85 1.59 -3.36
C LEU A 18 -4.30 0.76 -4.57
N ASP A 19 -5.53 0.96 -5.03
CA ASP A 19 -6.00 0.26 -6.21
C ASP A 19 -5.16 0.60 -7.43
N ALA A 20 -4.81 1.86 -7.60
CA ALA A 20 -3.99 2.29 -8.72
C ALA A 20 -2.60 1.65 -8.66
N LEU A 21 -2.01 1.59 -7.47
CA LEU A 21 -0.71 0.96 -7.29
C LEU A 21 -0.78 -0.52 -7.65
N CYS A 22 -1.77 -1.21 -7.13
CA CYS A 22 -1.90 -2.65 -7.35
C CYS A 22 -2.15 -2.98 -8.83
N ASP A 23 -2.95 -2.17 -9.49
CA ASP A 23 -3.26 -2.36 -10.89
C ASP A 23 -2.02 -2.18 -11.76
N ASP A 24 -1.26 -1.13 -11.50
CA ASP A 24 -0.07 -0.84 -12.30
C ASP A 24 1.04 -1.87 -12.08
N MET A 25 1.21 -2.30 -10.84
CA MET A 25 2.24 -3.27 -10.51
C MET A 25 1.78 -4.71 -10.70
N ASN A 26 0.53 -4.90 -11.09
CA ASN A 26 -0.04 -6.21 -11.32
C ASN A 26 0.08 -7.11 -10.10
N VAL A 27 -0.26 -6.56 -8.94
CA VAL A 27 -0.26 -7.31 -7.68
C VAL A 27 -1.65 -7.28 -7.08
N ASN A 28 -1.94 -8.24 -6.21
CA ASN A 28 -3.23 -8.34 -5.58
C ASN A 28 -3.28 -7.43 -4.36
N ARG A 29 -4.30 -6.55 -4.32
CA ARG A 29 -4.46 -5.63 -3.20
C ARG A 29 -4.56 -6.37 -1.87
N LYS A 30 -5.29 -7.48 -1.85
CA LYS A 30 -5.44 -8.26 -0.63
C LYS A 30 -4.12 -8.80 -0.12
N ASP A 31 -3.22 -9.16 -1.01
CA ASP A 31 -1.91 -9.64 -0.61
C ASP A 31 -1.13 -8.55 0.12
N ILE A 32 -1.15 -7.34 -0.43
CA ILE A 32 -0.46 -6.22 0.20
C ILE A 32 -1.09 -5.91 1.55
N GLU A 33 -2.42 -5.84 1.58
CA GLU A 33 -3.13 -5.55 2.83
C GLU A 33 -2.83 -6.60 3.90
N ASN A 34 -2.84 -7.87 3.50
CA ASN A 34 -2.57 -8.95 4.45
C ASN A 34 -1.15 -8.89 4.98
N LYS A 35 -0.19 -8.64 4.12
CA LYS A 35 1.21 -8.58 4.54
C LYS A 35 1.44 -7.43 5.50
N LEU A 36 0.86 -6.28 5.22
CA LEU A 36 1.04 -5.12 6.09
C LEU A 36 0.21 -5.25 7.36
N ALA A 37 -0.96 -5.87 7.28
CA ALA A 37 -1.75 -6.13 8.48
C ALA A 37 -1.01 -7.07 9.43
N ALA A 38 -0.28 -8.04 8.90
CA ALA A 38 0.51 -8.93 9.74
C ALA A 38 1.58 -8.17 10.51
N ALA A 39 2.04 -7.05 9.99
CA ALA A 39 3.01 -6.20 10.66
C ALA A 39 2.35 -5.11 11.50
N GLY A 40 1.02 -5.07 11.54
CA GLY A 40 0.30 -4.11 12.36
C GLY A 40 -0.11 -2.83 11.67
N PHE A 41 -0.09 -2.79 10.34
CA PHE A 41 -0.45 -1.60 9.58
C PHE A 41 -1.76 -1.80 8.83
N GLU A 42 -2.53 -0.71 8.69
CA GLU A 42 -3.76 -0.70 7.93
C GLU A 42 -3.77 0.44 6.93
N TYR A 43 -4.44 0.22 5.80
CA TYR A 43 -4.53 1.25 4.78
C TYR A 43 -5.57 2.30 5.17
N ASN A 44 -5.17 3.57 5.09
CA ASN A 44 -6.06 4.70 5.34
C ASN A 44 -6.36 5.37 4.02
N GLU A 45 -7.59 5.21 3.52
CA GLU A 45 -7.98 5.76 2.24
C GLU A 45 -7.97 7.28 2.22
N LYS A 46 -8.31 7.90 3.34
CA LYS A 46 -8.35 9.36 3.40
C LYS A 46 -6.99 9.98 3.23
N GLN A 47 -5.97 9.30 3.74
CA GLN A 47 -4.60 9.82 3.67
C GLN A 47 -3.76 9.08 2.63
N ASN A 48 -4.33 8.07 2.00
CA ASN A 48 -3.65 7.28 0.97
C ASN A 48 -2.33 6.73 1.46
N LYS A 49 -2.34 6.12 2.62
CA LYS A 49 -1.15 5.51 3.17
C LYS A 49 -1.49 4.44 4.20
N PHE A 50 -0.51 3.62 4.50
CA PHE A 50 -0.61 2.65 5.58
C PHE A 50 -0.01 3.23 6.86
N TRP A 51 -0.61 2.88 7.99
CA TRP A 51 -0.01 3.17 9.29
C TRP A 51 -0.71 2.51 10.48
#